data_1891c06801f20180a4df6993ab23cbe3
#
_entry.id   1891c06801f20180a4df6993ab23cbe3
#
_cell.length_a   1.000
_cell.length_b   1.000
_cell.length_c   1.000
_cell.angle_alpha   90.00
_cell.angle_beta   90.00
_cell.angle_gamma   90.00
#
_symmetry.space_group_name_H-M   'P 1'
#
loop_
_entity.id
_entity.type
_entity.pdbx_description
1 polymer ?
#
loop_
_entity_poly.entity_id
_entity_poly.type
_entity_poly.pdbx_seq_one_letter_code
_entity_poly.pdbx_strand_id
1 'polypeptide(L)'
;MVCFDFFGLRLALDFTAPAWFALLSLYLPPAALCRTAAACLLHECAHLLVLALTGRKPALLRVSATGLRLETTGTAVMPLHMFAAILLAGPLSNLLTAVLFSASGMRESASVHLSLCGFNLLPFRSTDGGTLLYAWLEQHYAARAPELPRRIMRMLGCITAVVVCICTFYSKCCNLSLLGMALMMLTAEFADQPHFLQNY
;
A
#
# COMPACT_ATOMS: atom_id res chain seq x y z
N MET A 1 -16.45 10.80 -5.65
CA MET A 1 -15.09 11.03 -6.17
C MET A 1 -14.97 12.51 -6.49
N VAL A 2 -14.03 13.21 -5.89
CA VAL A 2 -13.74 14.63 -6.14
C VAL A 2 -12.40 14.69 -6.86
N CYS A 3 -12.35 15.37 -8.01
CA CYS A 3 -11.13 15.48 -8.82
C CYS A 3 -10.61 16.92 -8.76
N PHE A 4 -9.33 17.07 -8.53
CA PHE A 4 -8.60 18.33 -8.56
C PHE A 4 -7.47 18.23 -9.58
N ASP A 5 -7.33 19.24 -10.42
CA ASP A 5 -6.18 19.39 -11.33
C ASP A 5 -5.16 20.32 -10.71
N PHE A 6 -3.98 19.79 -10.40
CA PHE A 6 -2.89 20.54 -9.80
C PHE A 6 -1.61 20.40 -10.63
N PHE A 7 -1.18 21.45 -11.33
CA PHE A 7 0.01 21.45 -12.19
C PHE A 7 0.12 20.30 -13.20
N GLY A 8 -1.03 19.86 -13.77
CA GLY A 8 -1.08 18.77 -14.74
C GLY A 8 -1.14 17.37 -14.12
N LEU A 9 -1.22 17.28 -12.78
CA LEU A 9 -1.53 16.09 -12.03
C LEU A 9 -3.02 16.09 -11.66
N ARG A 10 -3.76 15.08 -12.08
CA ARG A 10 -5.14 14.87 -11.62
C ARG A 10 -5.13 14.14 -10.28
N LEU A 11 -5.59 14.81 -9.24
CA LEU A 11 -5.83 14.21 -7.94
C LEU A 11 -7.28 13.78 -7.83
N ALA A 12 -7.55 12.49 -7.77
CA ALA A 12 -8.89 11.95 -7.55
C ALA A 12 -9.00 11.45 -6.10
N LEU A 13 -9.79 12.14 -5.29
CA LEU A 13 -10.06 11.78 -3.91
C LEU A 13 -11.32 10.93 -3.87
N ASP A 14 -11.16 9.65 -3.53
CA ASP A 14 -12.30 8.76 -3.32
C ASP A 14 -12.92 9.04 -1.94
N PHE A 15 -14.24 9.01 -1.86
CA PHE A 15 -14.98 9.23 -0.61
C PHE A 15 -14.58 8.22 0.49
N THR A 16 -14.09 7.07 0.12
CA THR A 16 -13.66 6.03 1.06
C THR A 16 -12.49 6.47 1.95
N ALA A 17 -11.57 7.31 1.45
CA ALA A 17 -10.43 7.79 2.25
C ALA A 17 -10.87 8.70 3.42
N PRO A 18 -11.62 9.80 3.21
CA PRO A 18 -12.11 10.62 4.32
C PRO A 18 -13.07 9.86 5.24
N ALA A 19 -13.90 8.94 4.73
CA ALA A 19 -14.77 8.11 5.56
C ALA A 19 -13.99 7.20 6.49
N TRP A 20 -12.90 6.57 5.98
CA TRP A 20 -12.02 5.73 6.79
C TRP A 20 -11.27 6.55 7.84
N PHE A 21 -10.81 7.75 7.49
CA PHE A 21 -10.15 8.65 8.43
C PHE A 21 -11.11 9.14 9.54
N ALA A 22 -12.35 9.46 9.18
CA ALA A 22 -13.40 9.81 10.14
C ALA A 22 -13.73 8.63 11.08
N LEU A 23 -13.78 7.40 10.55
CA LEU A 23 -13.99 6.21 11.37
C LEU A 23 -12.82 6.00 12.35
N LEU A 24 -11.58 6.14 11.90
CA LEU A 24 -10.41 6.02 12.76
C LEU A 24 -10.37 7.09 13.87
N SER A 25 -10.87 8.30 13.59
CA SER A 25 -10.92 9.39 14.57
C SER A 25 -11.86 9.10 15.77
N LEU A 26 -12.78 8.14 15.65
CA LEU A 26 -13.63 7.70 16.74
C LEU A 26 -12.90 6.78 17.74
N TYR A 27 -11.84 6.11 17.29
CA TYR A 27 -11.14 5.10 18.08
C TYR A 27 -9.72 5.52 18.50
N LEU A 28 -9.08 6.40 17.73
CA LEU A 28 -7.71 6.82 17.98
C LEU A 28 -7.67 8.21 18.65
N PRO A 29 -6.81 8.41 19.65
CA PRO A 29 -6.57 9.74 20.19
C PRO A 29 -5.98 10.67 19.09
N PRO A 30 -6.28 11.98 19.12
CA PRO A 30 -5.86 12.92 18.07
C PRO A 30 -4.36 12.87 17.77
N ALA A 31 -3.52 12.71 18.78
CA ALA A 31 -2.08 12.59 18.60
C ALA A 31 -1.66 11.33 17.80
N ALA A 32 -2.31 10.19 18.02
CA ALA A 32 -2.05 8.97 17.26
C ALA A 32 -2.54 9.12 15.82
N LEU A 33 -3.71 9.73 15.63
CA LEU A 33 -4.27 10.01 14.31
C LEU A 33 -3.35 10.92 13.49
N CYS A 34 -2.83 12.01 14.09
CA CYS A 34 -1.88 12.89 13.43
C CYS A 34 -0.57 12.18 13.07
N ARG A 35 -0.03 11.34 13.96
CA ARG A 35 1.18 10.54 13.67
C ARG A 35 0.96 9.58 12.51
N THR A 36 -0.17 8.89 12.49
CA THR A 36 -0.52 7.96 11.40
C THR A 36 -0.70 8.70 10.08
N ALA A 37 -1.41 9.82 10.08
CA ALA A 37 -1.58 10.65 8.89
C ALA A 37 -0.24 11.17 8.34
N ALA A 38 0.65 11.65 9.22
CA ALA A 38 1.99 12.10 8.84
C ALA A 38 2.84 10.96 8.25
N ALA A 39 2.77 9.77 8.85
CA ALA A 39 3.47 8.59 8.35
C ALA A 39 2.95 8.14 6.97
N CYS A 40 1.63 8.14 6.75
CA CYS A 40 1.04 7.87 5.45
C CYS A 40 1.45 8.93 4.42
N LEU A 41 1.38 10.21 4.78
CA LEU A 41 1.77 11.29 3.87
C LEU A 41 3.23 11.19 3.44
N LEU A 42 4.14 10.92 4.38
CA LEU A 42 5.55 10.73 4.07
C LEU A 42 5.78 9.55 3.14
N HIS A 43 5.09 8.43 3.39
CA HIS A 43 5.11 7.23 2.56
C HIS A 43 4.72 7.55 1.11
N GLU A 44 3.61 8.23 0.91
CA GLU A 44 3.11 8.60 -0.42
C GLU A 44 4.02 9.62 -1.12
N CYS A 45 4.54 10.60 -0.36
CA CYS A 45 5.51 11.55 -0.89
C CYS A 45 6.79 10.87 -1.39
N ALA A 46 7.23 9.78 -0.74
CA ALA A 46 8.38 9.01 -1.18
C ALA A 46 8.14 8.32 -2.53
N HIS A 47 6.97 7.73 -2.76
CA HIS A 47 6.59 7.18 -4.06
C HIS A 47 6.61 8.25 -5.16
N LEU A 48 5.99 9.41 -4.88
CA LEU A 48 5.93 10.53 -5.83
C LEU A 48 7.31 11.09 -6.14
N LEU A 49 8.19 11.20 -5.13
CA LEU A 49 9.55 11.68 -5.31
C LEU A 49 10.34 10.77 -6.26
N VAL A 50 10.33 9.44 -5.99
CA VAL A 50 11.04 8.49 -6.84
C VAL A 50 10.45 8.45 -8.24
N LEU A 51 9.12 8.50 -8.38
CA LEU A 51 8.48 8.61 -9.68
C LEU A 51 8.94 9.86 -10.44
N ALA A 52 8.97 11.02 -9.80
CA ALA A 52 9.42 12.27 -10.41
C ALA A 52 10.89 12.17 -10.88
N LEU A 53 11.76 11.51 -10.08
CA LEU A 53 13.15 11.27 -10.44
C LEU A 53 13.31 10.34 -11.66
N THR A 54 12.34 9.47 -11.95
CA THR A 54 12.34 8.66 -13.18
C THR A 54 11.96 9.45 -14.43
N GLY A 55 11.63 10.73 -14.30
CA GLY A 55 11.22 11.60 -15.42
C GLY A 55 9.82 11.31 -15.95
N ARG A 56 9.08 10.40 -15.33
CA ARG A 56 7.70 10.08 -15.71
C ARG A 56 6.74 11.01 -14.98
N LYS A 57 5.76 11.53 -15.72
CA LYS A 57 4.71 12.37 -15.13
C LYS A 57 3.54 11.49 -14.71
N PRO A 58 3.08 11.56 -13.46
CA PRO A 58 1.82 10.94 -13.07
C PRO A 58 0.67 11.60 -13.83
N ALA A 59 -0.23 10.79 -14.39
CA ALA A 59 -1.43 11.28 -15.06
C ALA A 59 -2.58 11.47 -14.08
N LEU A 60 -2.76 10.48 -13.21
CA LEU A 60 -3.82 10.46 -12.22
C LEU A 60 -3.30 9.87 -10.91
N LEU A 61 -3.49 10.60 -9.83
CA LEU A 61 -3.25 10.15 -8.48
C LEU A 61 -4.60 9.91 -7.81
N ARG A 62 -4.98 8.66 -7.59
CA ARG A 62 -6.22 8.31 -6.92
C ARG A 62 -5.95 7.93 -5.47
N VAL A 63 -6.50 8.70 -4.55
CA VAL A 63 -6.45 8.45 -3.10
C VAL A 63 -7.72 7.73 -2.67
N SER A 64 -7.59 6.51 -2.13
CA SER A 64 -8.68 5.68 -1.64
C SER A 64 -8.35 5.11 -0.25
N ALA A 65 -9.33 4.49 0.41
CA ALA A 65 -9.10 3.79 1.68
C ALA A 65 -8.09 2.64 1.57
N THR A 66 -7.90 2.08 0.38
CA THR A 66 -6.94 0.99 0.11
C THR A 66 -5.55 1.47 -0.28
N GLY A 67 -5.29 2.77 -0.21
CA GLY A 67 -4.02 3.39 -0.56
C GLY A 67 -4.10 4.29 -1.80
N LEU A 68 -2.95 4.64 -2.29
CA LEU A 68 -2.75 5.57 -3.38
C LEU A 68 -2.50 4.77 -4.67
N ARG A 69 -3.31 5.02 -5.69
CA ARG A 69 -3.12 4.43 -7.03
C ARG A 69 -2.61 5.50 -7.97
N LEU A 70 -1.48 5.20 -8.57
CA LEU A 70 -0.83 6.07 -9.52
C LEU A 70 -1.06 5.53 -10.93
N GLU A 71 -1.67 6.34 -11.80
CA GLU A 71 -1.76 6.06 -13.22
C GLU A 71 -0.76 6.96 -13.96
N THR A 72 0.12 6.38 -14.77
CA THR A 72 1.12 7.14 -15.55
C THR A 72 0.64 7.34 -16.99
N THR A 73 0.94 8.50 -17.56
CA THR A 73 0.74 8.72 -19.01
C THR A 73 1.90 8.09 -19.77
N GLY A 74 1.59 7.13 -20.61
CA GLY A 74 2.55 6.56 -21.57
C GLY A 74 2.26 5.10 -21.87
N THR A 75 2.43 4.70 -23.12
CA THR A 75 2.28 3.31 -23.61
C THR A 75 3.54 2.48 -23.39
N ALA A 76 4.63 3.08 -22.90
CA ALA A 76 5.88 2.37 -22.68
C ALA A 76 5.82 1.56 -21.38
N VAL A 77 5.97 0.26 -21.50
CA VAL A 77 6.07 -0.66 -20.37
C VAL A 77 7.22 -0.24 -19.45
N MET A 78 6.94 -0.08 -18.17
CA MET A 78 7.95 0.29 -17.18
C MET A 78 8.86 -0.91 -16.88
N PRO A 79 10.20 -0.78 -16.90
CA PRO A 79 11.09 -1.84 -16.47
C PRO A 79 10.84 -2.21 -15.01
N LEU A 80 10.87 -3.52 -14.68
CA LEU A 80 10.55 -4.01 -13.34
C LEU A 80 11.41 -3.38 -12.24
N HIS A 81 12.70 -3.12 -12.50
CA HIS A 81 13.59 -2.49 -11.51
C HIS A 81 13.16 -1.04 -11.19
N MET A 82 12.68 -0.29 -12.17
CA MET A 82 12.16 1.07 -11.98
C MET A 82 10.83 1.03 -11.22
N PHE A 83 9.95 0.10 -11.58
CA PHE A 83 8.70 -0.15 -10.87
C PHE A 83 8.94 -0.55 -9.40
N ALA A 84 9.92 -1.45 -9.17
CA ALA A 84 10.35 -1.84 -7.83
C ALA A 84 10.88 -0.65 -7.02
N ALA A 85 11.71 0.22 -7.61
CA ALA A 85 12.23 1.40 -6.93
C ALA A 85 11.11 2.34 -6.49
N ILE A 86 10.09 2.55 -7.32
CA ILE A 86 8.93 3.38 -6.98
C ILE A 86 8.15 2.74 -5.84
N LEU A 87 7.77 1.46 -5.95
CA LEU A 87 6.96 0.78 -4.94
C LEU A 87 7.68 0.62 -3.60
N LEU A 88 9.00 0.39 -3.60
CA LEU A 88 9.75 0.25 -2.36
C LEU A 88 10.07 1.59 -1.68
N ALA A 89 9.95 2.71 -2.39
CA ALA A 89 10.26 4.03 -1.84
C ALA A 89 9.42 4.35 -0.59
N GLY A 90 8.12 4.06 -0.61
CA GLY A 90 7.22 4.26 0.53
C GLY A 90 7.63 3.45 1.75
N PRO A 91 7.66 2.11 1.67
CA PRO A 91 8.10 1.27 2.79
C PRO A 91 9.50 1.61 3.31
N LEU A 92 10.46 1.88 2.42
CA LEU A 92 11.82 2.24 2.82
C LEU A 92 11.89 3.62 3.51
N SER A 93 11.10 4.60 3.09
CA SER A 93 11.01 5.89 3.77
C SER A 93 10.48 5.74 5.18
N ASN A 94 9.45 4.91 5.36
CA ASN A 94 8.92 4.60 6.69
C ASN A 94 9.92 3.83 7.55
N LEU A 95 10.63 2.86 6.99
CA LEU A 95 11.67 2.14 7.72
C LEU A 95 12.78 3.09 8.21
N LEU A 96 13.28 3.95 7.34
CA LEU A 96 14.29 4.95 7.68
C LEU A 96 13.80 5.89 8.79
N THR A 97 12.58 6.39 8.65
CA THR A 97 11.98 7.29 9.65
C THR A 97 11.74 6.60 10.98
N ALA A 98 11.35 5.31 10.97
CA ALA A 98 11.21 4.50 12.18
C ALA A 98 12.55 4.38 12.93
N VAL A 99 13.65 4.14 12.22
CA VAL A 99 15.01 4.08 12.80
C VAL A 99 15.40 5.44 13.40
N LEU A 100 15.17 6.54 12.69
CA LEU A 100 15.49 7.90 13.17
C LEU A 100 14.69 8.25 14.44
N PHE A 101 13.38 8.00 14.45
CA PHE A 101 12.55 8.24 15.63
C PHE A 101 12.89 7.32 16.81
N SER A 102 13.26 6.07 16.54
CA SER A 102 13.73 5.15 17.56
C SER A 102 15.03 5.66 18.22
N ALA A 103 15.98 6.13 17.43
CA ALA A 103 17.24 6.71 17.92
C ALA A 103 17.02 8.01 18.72
N SER A 104 15.97 8.77 18.37
CA SER A 104 15.58 10.00 19.09
C SER A 104 14.68 9.74 20.30
N GLY A 105 14.42 8.49 20.69
CA GLY A 105 13.55 8.14 21.80
C GLY A 105 12.04 8.29 21.56
N MET A 106 11.62 8.65 20.35
CA MET A 106 10.22 8.85 19.97
C MET A 106 9.54 7.51 19.59
N ARG A 107 9.44 6.60 20.55
CA ARG A 107 9.01 5.21 20.34
C ARG A 107 7.63 5.06 19.71
N GLU A 108 6.67 5.91 20.06
CA GLU A 108 5.32 5.86 19.50
C GLU A 108 5.30 6.19 18.02
N SER A 109 6.04 7.23 17.59
CA SER A 109 6.18 7.56 16.17
C SER A 109 6.95 6.48 15.42
N ALA A 110 8.04 5.96 16.01
CA ALA A 110 8.80 4.86 15.42
C ALA A 110 7.92 3.62 15.17
N SER A 111 7.07 3.24 16.14
CA SER A 111 6.19 2.08 16.00
C SER A 111 5.14 2.27 14.89
N VAL A 112 4.59 3.47 14.72
CA VAL A 112 3.64 3.77 13.63
C VAL A 112 4.31 3.59 12.27
N HIS A 113 5.49 4.17 12.07
CA HIS A 113 6.24 4.05 10.81
C HIS A 113 6.66 2.59 10.53
N LEU A 114 7.12 1.86 11.56
CA LEU A 114 7.50 0.46 11.42
C LEU A 114 6.29 -0.42 11.06
N SER A 115 5.15 -0.19 11.69
CA SER A 115 3.91 -0.89 11.41
C SER A 115 3.43 -0.63 9.97
N LEU A 116 3.50 0.62 9.52
CA LEU A 116 3.10 0.99 8.16
C LEU A 116 4.05 0.37 7.11
N CYS A 117 5.36 0.36 7.38
CA CYS A 117 6.34 -0.33 6.56
C CYS A 117 6.02 -1.82 6.44
N GLY A 118 5.86 -2.51 7.57
CA GLY A 118 5.55 -3.95 7.60
C GLY A 118 4.24 -4.27 6.90
N PHE A 119 3.21 -3.45 7.11
CA PHE A 119 1.91 -3.59 6.46
C PHE A 119 2.01 -3.49 4.93
N ASN A 120 2.72 -2.49 4.42
CA ASN A 120 2.87 -2.31 2.97
C ASN A 120 3.78 -3.34 2.30
N LEU A 121 4.54 -4.13 3.08
CA LEU A 121 5.32 -5.26 2.57
C LEU A 121 4.57 -6.59 2.60
N LEU A 122 3.35 -6.65 3.14
CA LEU A 122 2.54 -7.88 3.12
C LEU A 122 2.22 -8.32 1.68
N PRO A 123 2.08 -9.64 1.43
CA PRO A 123 1.86 -10.17 0.09
C PRO A 123 0.38 -10.10 -0.33
N PHE A 124 -0.22 -8.93 -0.29
CA PHE A 124 -1.54 -8.65 -0.84
C PHE A 124 -1.40 -7.74 -2.07
N ARG A 125 -2.16 -7.96 -3.13
CA ARG A 125 -2.13 -7.13 -4.35
C ARG A 125 -2.51 -5.66 -4.13
N SER A 126 -3.07 -5.35 -2.97
CA SER A 126 -3.41 -3.98 -2.55
C SER A 126 -2.28 -3.26 -1.82
N THR A 127 -1.18 -3.92 -1.48
CA THR A 127 0.01 -3.35 -0.83
C THR A 127 1.16 -3.21 -1.82
N ASP A 128 2.16 -2.40 -1.50
CA ASP A 128 3.32 -2.17 -2.39
C ASP A 128 4.14 -3.44 -2.62
N GLY A 129 4.44 -4.16 -1.53
CA GLY A 129 5.18 -5.43 -1.60
C GLY A 129 4.44 -6.50 -2.38
N GLY A 130 3.14 -6.62 -2.19
CA GLY A 130 2.32 -7.56 -2.94
C GLY A 130 2.15 -7.18 -4.40
N THR A 131 1.98 -5.90 -4.70
CA THR A 131 1.94 -5.38 -6.09
C THR A 131 3.26 -5.67 -6.81
N LEU A 132 4.40 -5.45 -6.14
CA LEU A 132 5.71 -5.77 -6.69
C LEU A 132 5.90 -7.26 -6.92
N LEU A 133 5.51 -8.08 -5.95
CA LEU A 133 5.57 -9.54 -6.06
C LEU A 133 4.70 -10.04 -7.21
N TYR A 134 3.48 -9.50 -7.34
CA TYR A 134 2.58 -9.86 -8.44
C TYR A 134 3.18 -9.49 -9.80
N ALA A 135 3.73 -8.29 -9.95
CA ALA A 135 4.38 -7.85 -11.19
C ALA A 135 5.58 -8.74 -11.56
N TRP A 136 6.38 -9.13 -10.56
CA TRP A 136 7.49 -10.06 -10.75
C TRP A 136 7.01 -11.44 -11.20
N LEU A 137 6.00 -11.99 -10.56
CA LEU A 137 5.40 -13.28 -10.94
C LEU A 137 4.80 -13.23 -12.35
N GLU A 138 4.10 -12.15 -12.68
CA GLU A 138 3.49 -11.99 -13.99
C GLU A 138 4.55 -11.93 -15.09
N GLN A 139 5.63 -11.18 -14.89
CA GLN A 139 6.72 -11.11 -15.85
C GLN A 139 7.38 -12.47 -16.11
N HIS A 140 7.51 -13.32 -15.08
CA HIS A 140 8.24 -14.58 -15.21
C HIS A 140 7.37 -15.77 -15.63
N TYR A 141 6.10 -15.77 -15.26
CA TYR A 141 5.24 -16.95 -15.39
C TYR A 141 4.02 -16.76 -16.29
N ALA A 142 3.53 -15.53 -16.53
CA ALA A 142 2.26 -15.33 -17.22
C ALA A 142 2.28 -15.88 -18.66
N ALA A 143 3.41 -15.86 -19.36
CA ALA A 143 3.52 -16.38 -20.72
C ALA A 143 3.29 -17.91 -20.81
N ARG A 144 3.62 -18.65 -19.74
CA ARG A 144 3.50 -20.12 -19.69
C ARG A 144 2.26 -20.58 -18.89
N ALA A 145 1.87 -19.83 -17.89
CA ALA A 145 0.77 -20.15 -16.97
C ALA A 145 0.10 -18.86 -16.47
N PRO A 146 -0.81 -18.25 -17.25
CA PRO A 146 -1.37 -16.91 -16.96
C PRO A 146 -2.12 -16.84 -15.64
N GLU A 147 -2.66 -17.96 -15.15
CA GLU A 147 -3.38 -17.98 -13.88
C GLU A 147 -2.46 -18.22 -12.65
N LEU A 148 -1.19 -18.60 -12.87
CA LEU A 148 -0.28 -18.97 -11.80
C LEU A 148 0.03 -17.78 -10.86
N PRO A 149 0.34 -16.57 -11.34
CA PRO A 149 0.57 -15.41 -10.48
C PRO A 149 -0.62 -15.15 -9.54
N ARG A 150 -1.83 -15.18 -10.06
CA ARG A 150 -3.05 -14.97 -9.26
C ARG A 150 -3.25 -16.06 -8.20
N ARG A 151 -3.01 -17.33 -8.54
CA ARG A 151 -3.11 -18.45 -7.60
C ARG A 151 -2.09 -18.31 -6.47
N ILE A 152 -0.84 -17.99 -6.79
CA ILE A 152 0.21 -17.78 -5.78
C ILE A 152 -0.17 -16.63 -4.84
N MET A 153 -0.62 -15.49 -5.36
CA MET A 153 -1.02 -14.36 -4.52
C MET A 153 -2.20 -14.69 -3.60
N ARG A 154 -3.22 -15.38 -4.10
CA ARG A 154 -4.35 -15.84 -3.29
C ARG A 154 -3.89 -16.76 -2.16
N MET A 155 -3.01 -17.72 -2.46
CA MET A 155 -2.46 -18.63 -1.44
C MET A 155 -1.67 -17.85 -0.37
N LEU A 156 -0.79 -16.96 -0.77
CA LEU A 156 0.00 -16.13 0.15
C LEU A 156 -0.91 -15.22 0.99
N GLY A 157 -1.92 -14.61 0.39
CA GLY A 157 -2.91 -13.79 1.09
C GLY A 157 -3.67 -14.60 2.15
N CYS A 158 -4.13 -15.81 1.81
CA CYS A 158 -4.78 -16.73 2.77
C CYS A 158 -3.84 -17.12 3.92
N ILE A 159 -2.59 -17.48 3.62
CA ILE A 159 -1.60 -17.84 4.64
C ILE A 159 -1.36 -16.64 5.57
N THR A 160 -1.16 -15.45 5.01
CA THR A 160 -0.95 -14.22 5.79
C THR A 160 -2.13 -13.91 6.68
N ALA A 161 -3.36 -14.02 6.17
CA ALA A 161 -4.57 -13.81 6.98
C ALA A 161 -4.69 -14.82 8.12
N VAL A 162 -4.39 -16.09 7.87
CA VAL A 162 -4.36 -17.13 8.93
C VAL A 162 -3.31 -16.80 9.98
N VAL A 163 -2.10 -16.41 9.59
CA VAL A 163 -1.04 -16.01 10.53
C VAL A 163 -1.48 -14.82 11.36
N VAL A 164 -2.08 -13.78 10.76
CA VAL A 164 -2.62 -12.62 11.46
C VAL A 164 -3.71 -13.04 12.45
N CYS A 165 -4.63 -13.92 12.07
CA CYS A 165 -5.67 -14.44 12.98
C CYS A 165 -5.06 -15.20 14.16
N ILE A 166 -4.08 -16.06 13.91
CA ILE A 166 -3.39 -16.81 14.95
C ILE A 166 -2.68 -15.86 15.91
N CYS A 167 -1.90 -14.88 15.39
CA CYS A 167 -1.19 -13.91 16.21
C CYS A 167 -2.14 -13.05 17.08
N THR A 168 -3.28 -12.62 16.54
CA THR A 168 -4.29 -11.87 17.30
C THR A 168 -4.94 -12.70 18.39
N PHE A 169 -5.20 -13.99 18.12
CA PHE A 169 -5.76 -14.89 19.10
C PHE A 169 -4.79 -15.16 20.27
N TYR A 170 -3.50 -15.44 19.96
CA TYR A 170 -2.49 -15.71 21.00
C TYR A 170 -2.08 -14.48 21.81
N SER A 171 -2.09 -13.29 21.22
CA SER A 171 -1.73 -12.04 21.91
C SER A 171 -2.77 -11.57 22.92
N LYS A 172 -3.89 -12.27 23.09
CA LYS A 172 -5.06 -11.90 23.94
C LYS A 172 -5.60 -10.49 23.67
N CYS A 173 -5.06 -9.81 22.69
CA CYS A 173 -5.55 -8.53 22.18
C CYS A 173 -6.44 -8.84 20.98
N CYS A 174 -7.75 -9.08 21.19
CA CYS A 174 -8.73 -9.15 20.09
C CYS A 174 -8.77 -7.80 19.38
N ASN A 175 -7.81 -7.58 18.49
CA ASN A 175 -7.80 -6.38 17.65
C ASN A 175 -8.72 -6.59 16.45
N LEU A 176 -10.02 -6.29 16.70
CA LEU A 176 -11.08 -6.44 15.67
C LEU A 176 -10.77 -5.65 14.39
N SER A 177 -10.06 -4.53 14.54
CA SER A 177 -9.63 -3.70 13.42
C SER A 177 -8.63 -4.42 12.51
N LEU A 178 -7.69 -5.15 13.10
CA LEU A 178 -6.68 -5.92 12.35
C LEU A 178 -7.30 -7.11 11.63
N LEU A 179 -8.27 -7.78 12.27
CA LEU A 179 -9.04 -8.85 11.65
C LEU A 179 -9.93 -8.33 10.51
N GLY A 180 -10.61 -7.21 10.71
CA GLY A 180 -11.43 -6.57 9.68
C GLY A 180 -10.59 -6.16 8.46
N MET A 181 -9.39 -5.65 8.69
CA MET A 181 -8.48 -5.24 7.64
C MET A 181 -7.93 -6.45 6.86
N ALA A 182 -7.55 -7.53 7.55
CA ALA A 182 -7.15 -8.78 6.91
C ALA A 182 -8.27 -9.38 6.06
N LEU A 183 -9.51 -9.34 6.55
CA LEU A 183 -10.68 -9.80 5.80
C LEU A 183 -10.94 -8.93 4.56
N MET A 184 -10.86 -7.60 4.70
CA MET A 184 -11.02 -6.66 3.59
C MET A 184 -9.95 -6.89 2.50
N MET A 185 -8.72 -7.13 2.89
CA MET A 185 -7.65 -7.44 1.94
C MET A 185 -7.83 -8.79 1.25
N LEU A 186 -8.27 -9.80 1.98
CA LEU A 186 -8.64 -11.10 1.41
C LEU A 186 -9.79 -10.95 0.40
N THR A 187 -10.84 -10.24 0.73
CA THR A 187 -11.96 -10.02 -0.21
C THR A 187 -11.50 -9.28 -1.45
N ALA A 188 -10.60 -8.30 -1.32
CA ALA A 188 -10.00 -7.61 -2.46
C ALA A 188 -9.14 -8.53 -3.35
N GLU A 189 -8.48 -9.55 -2.76
CA GLU A 189 -7.69 -10.54 -3.49
C GLU A 189 -8.55 -11.52 -4.31
N PHE A 190 -9.76 -11.81 -3.81
CA PHE A 190 -10.72 -12.67 -4.51
C PHE A 190 -11.66 -11.91 -5.45
N ALA A 191 -11.80 -10.60 -5.28
CA ALA A 191 -12.52 -9.78 -6.24
C ALA A 191 -11.80 -9.78 -7.59
N ASP A 192 -12.55 -10.09 -8.67
CA ASP A 192 -12.01 -10.02 -10.04
C ASP A 192 -11.66 -8.57 -10.37
N GLN A 193 -10.40 -8.20 -10.15
CA GLN A 193 -9.86 -6.92 -10.60
C GLN A 193 -9.45 -7.09 -12.07
N PRO A 194 -10.01 -6.32 -13.01
CA PRO A 194 -9.55 -6.32 -14.38
C PRO A 194 -8.06 -5.97 -14.43
N HIS A 195 -7.33 -6.60 -15.33
CA HIS A 195 -5.88 -6.50 -15.56
C HIS A 195 -5.24 -5.20 -15.08
N PHE A 196 -4.55 -5.27 -13.94
CA PHE A 196 -3.96 -4.12 -13.27
C PHE A 196 -2.76 -3.55 -14.04
N LEU A 197 -2.10 -4.37 -14.87
CA LEU A 197 -0.87 -4.02 -15.59
C LEU A 197 -1.08 -3.70 -17.07
N GLN A 198 -2.32 -3.59 -17.58
CA GLN A 198 -2.53 -3.12 -18.95
C GLN A 198 -2.28 -1.62 -19.15
N ASN A 199 -2.03 -0.88 -18.05
CA ASN A 199 -1.82 0.58 -18.09
C ASN A 199 -0.44 1.01 -17.54
N TYR A 200 0.51 0.06 -17.38
CA TYR A 200 1.88 0.37 -16.98
C TYR A 200 2.89 0.09 -18.07
#